data_9036038682d0fdf3bc56fab3da94df7a
#
_entry.id   9036038682d0fdf3bc56fab3da94df7a
#
_cell.length_a   1.000
_cell.length_b   1.000
_cell.length_c   1.000
_cell.angle_alpha   90.00
_cell.angle_beta   90.00
_cell.angle_gamma   90.00
#
_symmetry.space_group_name_H-M   'P 1'
#
loop_
_entity.id
_entity.type
_entity.pdbx_description
1 polymer ?
#
loop_
_entity_poly.entity_id
_entity_poly.type
_entity_poly.pdbx_seq_one_letter_code
_entity_poly.pdbx_strand_id
1 'polypeptide(L)'
;MPTARPIIWGIFEEHLDEAAFLFGQWERAMNAANYTLDEVIDGPEDRLLAHLDGLVLGGKRVADRFLIPALADEDPGKVWAAAWALVHAEDGDSLDLVVDALAKAEKREARAAIGRAFELSHRGDLRERLLPLLAAGAPEIQAVVVNVLSIRWAWLERGRPAPADFPLEAVLETRHPELLIAGLRALGRAPDPAYARFVARSLASPYVAIRDAAIETGMLLGMRDAWKICSKLVARNAMGTRLPLALLALGGEPVDLKAVIHRLEVDSMRRDALWALGFSGSAEAAEAVVGFVADEALGRLAGESLATITGLRVVGRFAQIGSTDNAAPTDADEDDEGPLPAIEPEEHLPAPNAAAVGAWWKQAKPGFDPDIRFAYGTPITTEVLQHAIAAGPTWRRRAWFLEVAMRGGGYVDAEGWARHQKEVVSRPLSPMRFDSSLPTLCKL
;
A
#
# COMPACT_ATOMS: atom_id res chain seq x y z
N MET A 1 17.59 -44.56 -23.66
CA MET A 1 16.83 -43.80 -22.68
C MET A 1 17.66 -42.57 -22.34
N PRO A 2 17.15 -41.35 -22.48
CA PRO A 2 17.92 -40.18 -22.04
C PRO A 2 18.13 -40.29 -20.53
N THR A 3 19.35 -40.32 -20.09
CA THR A 3 19.72 -40.24 -18.64
C THR A 3 19.22 -38.93 -18.12
N ALA A 4 18.26 -38.98 -17.17
CA ALA A 4 17.78 -37.81 -16.49
C ALA A 4 18.98 -37.03 -15.89
N ARG A 5 19.13 -35.77 -16.25
CA ARG A 5 20.19 -34.92 -15.69
C ARG A 5 20.07 -34.90 -14.17
N PRO A 6 21.17 -35.03 -13.44
CA PRO A 6 21.14 -34.93 -11.99
C PRO A 6 20.60 -33.58 -11.55
N ILE A 7 19.68 -33.55 -10.59
CA ILE A 7 19.19 -32.31 -9.99
C ILE A 7 20.23 -31.84 -8.99
N ILE A 8 20.64 -30.56 -9.08
CA ILE A 8 21.52 -29.91 -8.13
C ILE A 8 20.62 -29.28 -7.05
N TRP A 9 20.37 -30.04 -5.98
CA TRP A 9 19.41 -29.67 -4.94
C TRP A 9 19.72 -28.35 -4.24
N GLY A 10 21.01 -28.04 -4.00
CA GLY A 10 21.42 -26.81 -3.34
C GLY A 10 20.98 -25.53 -4.07
N ILE A 11 20.84 -25.58 -5.42
CA ILE A 11 20.34 -24.43 -6.18
C ILE A 11 18.87 -24.13 -5.84
N PHE A 12 18.05 -25.15 -5.63
CA PHE A 12 16.63 -24.94 -5.29
C PHE A 12 16.42 -24.53 -3.84
N GLU A 13 17.27 -24.95 -2.95
CA GLU A 13 17.32 -24.48 -1.57
C GLU A 13 17.69 -22.99 -1.55
N GLU A 14 18.76 -22.61 -2.26
CA GLU A 14 19.15 -21.21 -2.43
C GLU A 14 18.05 -20.37 -3.09
N HIS A 15 17.36 -20.87 -4.13
CA HIS A 15 16.22 -20.15 -4.71
C HIS A 15 15.09 -19.91 -3.69
N LEU A 16 14.80 -20.86 -2.81
CA LEU A 16 13.76 -20.69 -1.80
C LEU A 16 14.16 -19.65 -0.76
N ASP A 17 15.41 -19.71 -0.26
CA ASP A 17 15.94 -18.77 0.73
C ASP A 17 16.01 -17.34 0.15
N GLU A 18 16.54 -17.21 -1.06
CA GLU A 18 16.61 -15.91 -1.75
C GLU A 18 15.22 -15.34 -2.08
N ALA A 19 14.27 -16.18 -2.52
CA ALA A 19 12.90 -15.73 -2.78
C ALA A 19 12.23 -15.23 -1.49
N ALA A 20 12.42 -15.90 -0.36
CA ALA A 20 11.92 -15.49 0.94
C ALA A 20 12.48 -14.12 1.37
N PHE A 21 13.80 -13.94 1.25
CA PHE A 21 14.48 -12.68 1.56
C PHE A 21 14.03 -11.54 0.63
N LEU A 22 14.03 -11.77 -0.69
CA LEU A 22 13.65 -10.79 -1.70
C LEU A 22 12.18 -10.37 -1.60
N PHE A 23 11.29 -11.28 -1.18
CA PHE A 23 9.91 -10.92 -0.90
C PHE A 23 9.82 -9.85 0.20
N GLY A 24 10.56 -10.01 1.29
CA GLY A 24 10.63 -8.99 2.33
C GLY A 24 11.22 -7.67 1.85
N GLN A 25 12.21 -7.69 0.97
CA GLN A 25 12.76 -6.48 0.33
C GLN A 25 11.74 -5.82 -0.58
N TRP A 26 11.04 -6.59 -1.40
CA TRP A 26 9.99 -6.10 -2.31
C TRP A 26 8.84 -5.43 -1.55
N GLU A 27 8.31 -6.07 -0.49
CA GLU A 27 7.25 -5.49 0.35
C GLU A 27 7.70 -4.15 0.99
N ARG A 28 8.95 -4.04 1.43
CA ARG A 28 9.51 -2.78 1.94
C ARG A 28 9.63 -1.73 0.83
N ALA A 29 10.17 -2.10 -0.33
CA ALA A 29 10.33 -1.21 -1.47
C ALA A 29 9.00 -0.69 -2.01
N MET A 30 7.93 -1.51 -1.95
CA MET A 30 6.57 -1.13 -2.30
C MET A 30 5.95 -0.08 -1.37
N ASN A 31 6.56 0.18 -0.21
CA ASN A 31 6.11 1.16 0.79
C ASN A 31 7.23 2.12 1.20
N ALA A 32 8.23 2.32 0.35
CA ALA A 32 9.40 3.13 0.66
C ALA A 32 9.29 4.57 0.14
N ALA A 33 9.95 5.48 0.84
CA ALA A 33 10.00 6.90 0.47
C ALA A 33 11.00 7.18 -0.68
N ASN A 34 11.95 6.28 -0.90
CA ASN A 34 13.07 6.41 -1.85
C ASN A 34 12.98 5.48 -3.07
N TYR A 35 11.86 4.76 -3.26
CA TYR A 35 11.62 3.92 -4.43
C TYR A 35 10.46 4.46 -5.26
N THR A 36 10.61 4.41 -6.58
CA THR A 36 9.54 4.54 -7.58
C THR A 36 9.09 3.15 -8.04
N LEU A 37 7.96 3.06 -8.78
CA LEU A 37 7.54 1.76 -9.35
C LEU A 37 8.60 1.17 -10.29
N ASP A 38 9.30 2.01 -11.08
CA ASP A 38 10.33 1.54 -12.00
C ASP A 38 11.51 0.92 -11.26
N GLU A 39 11.98 1.58 -10.20
CA GLU A 39 13.07 1.07 -9.39
C GLU A 39 12.69 -0.22 -8.63
N VAL A 40 11.42 -0.38 -8.25
CA VAL A 40 10.94 -1.65 -7.69
C VAL A 40 10.91 -2.75 -8.75
N ILE A 41 10.45 -2.44 -9.97
CA ILE A 41 10.37 -3.40 -11.07
C ILE A 41 11.78 -3.87 -11.45
N ASP A 42 12.67 -2.93 -11.76
CA ASP A 42 14.03 -3.21 -12.29
C ASP A 42 14.99 -3.77 -11.22
N GLY A 43 14.59 -3.72 -9.95
CA GLY A 43 15.39 -4.17 -8.82
C GLY A 43 14.80 -5.40 -8.11
N PRO A 44 14.13 -5.20 -6.95
CA PRO A 44 13.67 -6.32 -6.13
C PRO A 44 12.62 -7.20 -6.82
N GLU A 45 11.72 -6.64 -7.67
CA GLU A 45 10.65 -7.43 -8.30
C GLU A 45 11.20 -8.39 -9.37
N ASP A 46 12.09 -7.93 -10.27
CA ASP A 46 12.67 -8.79 -11.30
C ASP A 46 13.53 -9.90 -10.69
N ARG A 47 14.32 -9.59 -9.67
CA ARG A 47 15.13 -10.58 -8.96
C ARG A 47 14.26 -11.63 -8.26
N LEU A 48 13.23 -11.18 -7.54
CA LEU A 48 12.28 -12.06 -6.85
C LEU A 48 11.61 -13.02 -7.82
N LEU A 49 11.08 -12.51 -8.93
CA LEU A 49 10.39 -13.33 -9.94
C LEU A 49 11.34 -14.34 -10.59
N ALA A 50 12.61 -14.01 -10.81
CA ALA A 50 13.58 -14.95 -11.38
C ALA A 50 13.82 -16.16 -10.44
N HIS A 51 13.91 -15.94 -9.12
CA HIS A 51 14.04 -17.05 -8.17
C HIS A 51 12.75 -17.88 -8.07
N LEU A 52 11.58 -17.24 -8.07
CA LEU A 52 10.29 -17.92 -8.06
C LEU A 52 10.09 -18.79 -9.32
N ASP A 53 10.45 -18.28 -10.50
CA ASP A 53 10.41 -19.04 -11.76
C ASP A 53 11.33 -20.26 -11.69
N GLY A 54 12.53 -20.11 -11.09
CA GLY A 54 13.43 -21.22 -10.82
C GLY A 54 12.79 -22.34 -10.00
N LEU A 55 12.06 -21.99 -8.94
CA LEU A 55 11.32 -22.94 -8.10
C LEU A 55 10.21 -23.66 -8.87
N VAL A 56 9.42 -22.92 -9.68
CA VAL A 56 8.35 -23.49 -10.52
C VAL A 56 8.93 -24.47 -11.56
N LEU A 57 10.04 -24.10 -12.22
CA LEU A 57 10.71 -24.95 -13.22
C LEU A 57 11.27 -26.25 -12.61
N GLY A 58 11.55 -26.27 -11.30
CA GLY A 58 11.97 -27.48 -10.58
C GLY A 58 10.94 -28.60 -10.57
N GLY A 59 9.67 -28.27 -10.81
CA GLY A 59 8.54 -29.19 -10.95
C GLY A 59 8.30 -30.04 -9.70
N LYS A 60 7.57 -31.16 -9.89
CA LYS A 60 7.09 -32.01 -8.78
C LYS A 60 8.20 -32.45 -7.82
N ARG A 61 9.39 -32.76 -8.32
CA ARG A 61 10.50 -33.25 -7.45
C ARG A 61 11.01 -32.19 -6.47
N VAL A 62 11.01 -30.92 -6.89
CA VAL A 62 11.34 -29.76 -6.04
C VAL A 62 10.17 -29.46 -5.11
N ALA A 63 8.95 -29.51 -5.61
CA ALA A 63 7.74 -29.34 -4.82
C ALA A 63 7.70 -30.33 -3.64
N ASP A 64 7.86 -31.64 -3.91
CA ASP A 64 7.82 -32.68 -2.87
C ASP A 64 8.94 -32.52 -1.83
N ARG A 65 10.13 -32.07 -2.24
CA ARG A 65 11.30 -32.00 -1.35
C ARG A 65 11.40 -30.70 -0.54
N PHE A 66 11.05 -29.55 -1.13
CA PHE A 66 11.28 -28.25 -0.55
C PHE A 66 9.99 -27.44 -0.33
N LEU A 67 9.09 -27.35 -1.37
CA LEU A 67 7.98 -26.41 -1.31
C LEU A 67 6.87 -26.87 -0.37
N ILE A 68 6.48 -28.15 -0.46
CA ILE A 68 5.41 -28.71 0.40
C ILE A 68 5.83 -28.67 1.88
N PRO A 69 7.05 -29.09 2.27
CA PRO A 69 7.52 -28.92 3.64
C PRO A 69 7.56 -27.44 4.10
N ALA A 70 7.98 -26.51 3.22
CA ALA A 70 8.08 -25.09 3.55
C ALA A 70 6.73 -24.40 3.79
N LEU A 71 5.59 -24.97 3.38
CA LEU A 71 4.27 -24.46 3.77
C LEU A 71 4.02 -24.46 5.29
N ALA A 72 4.77 -25.24 6.05
CA ALA A 72 4.71 -25.33 7.50
C ALA A 72 5.95 -24.73 8.20
N ASP A 73 6.79 -24.00 7.47
CA ASP A 73 7.99 -23.35 8.01
C ASP A 73 7.64 -22.25 9.02
N GLU A 74 8.59 -21.91 9.87
CA GLU A 74 8.46 -20.79 10.83
C GLU A 74 8.70 -19.44 10.18
N ASP A 75 9.47 -19.39 9.09
CA ASP A 75 9.72 -18.19 8.30
C ASP A 75 8.55 -17.90 7.35
N PRO A 76 7.78 -16.81 7.55
CA PRO A 76 6.68 -16.42 6.68
C PRO A 76 7.09 -16.15 5.22
N GLY A 77 8.34 -15.74 4.99
CA GLY A 77 8.90 -15.53 3.66
C GLY A 77 9.02 -16.85 2.90
N LYS A 78 9.52 -17.92 3.55
CA LYS A 78 9.57 -19.25 2.97
C LYS A 78 8.17 -19.82 2.69
N VAL A 79 7.25 -19.64 3.64
CA VAL A 79 5.84 -20.04 3.46
C VAL A 79 5.25 -19.34 2.23
N TRP A 80 5.49 -18.03 2.09
CA TRP A 80 5.02 -17.26 0.94
C TRP A 80 5.62 -17.74 -0.38
N ALA A 81 6.95 -17.87 -0.46
CA ALA A 81 7.65 -18.29 -1.68
C ALA A 81 7.21 -19.70 -2.13
N ALA A 82 7.11 -20.63 -1.19
CA ALA A 82 6.62 -21.99 -1.45
C ALA A 82 5.16 -21.98 -1.92
N ALA A 83 4.28 -21.24 -1.25
CA ALA A 83 2.88 -21.12 -1.63
C ALA A 83 2.75 -20.50 -3.02
N TRP A 84 3.50 -19.44 -3.33
CA TRP A 84 3.47 -18.79 -4.64
C TRP A 84 3.93 -19.76 -5.75
N ALA A 85 5.06 -20.47 -5.56
CA ALA A 85 5.57 -21.40 -6.53
C ALA A 85 4.59 -22.60 -6.78
N LEU A 86 3.98 -23.13 -5.72
CA LEU A 86 2.96 -24.19 -5.84
C LEU A 86 1.68 -23.71 -6.52
N VAL A 87 1.24 -22.48 -6.24
CA VAL A 87 0.08 -21.88 -6.92
C VAL A 87 0.35 -21.69 -8.42
N HIS A 88 1.58 -21.46 -8.84
CA HIS A 88 1.96 -21.29 -10.24
C HIS A 88 2.44 -22.57 -10.92
N ALA A 89 2.49 -23.70 -10.19
CA ALA A 89 2.74 -25.00 -10.80
C ALA A 89 1.64 -25.36 -11.82
N GLU A 90 2.02 -26.03 -12.90
CA GLU A 90 1.08 -26.39 -13.98
C GLU A 90 0.06 -27.46 -13.56
N ASP A 91 0.35 -28.24 -12.52
CA ASP A 91 -0.55 -29.26 -12.01
C ASP A 91 -1.64 -28.67 -11.09
N GLY A 92 -2.84 -29.29 -11.10
CA GLY A 92 -3.95 -28.87 -10.25
C GLY A 92 -3.78 -29.26 -8.77
N ASP A 93 -3.02 -30.34 -8.52
CA ASP A 93 -2.86 -30.93 -7.19
C ASP A 93 -2.05 -29.98 -6.28
N SER A 94 -1.05 -29.27 -6.82
CA SER A 94 -0.24 -28.32 -6.08
C SER A 94 -1.07 -27.15 -5.50
N LEU A 95 -2.06 -26.65 -6.24
CA LEU A 95 -2.97 -25.63 -5.72
C LEU A 95 -3.81 -26.15 -4.54
N ASP A 96 -4.32 -27.36 -4.63
CA ASP A 96 -5.10 -27.98 -3.55
C ASP A 96 -4.28 -28.13 -2.26
N LEU A 97 -2.99 -28.44 -2.38
CA LEU A 97 -2.09 -28.51 -1.22
C LEU A 97 -1.95 -27.14 -0.53
N VAL A 98 -1.87 -26.04 -1.29
CA VAL A 98 -1.80 -24.68 -0.71
C VAL A 98 -3.12 -24.27 -0.08
N VAL A 99 -4.25 -24.60 -0.69
CA VAL A 99 -5.61 -24.38 -0.13
C VAL A 99 -5.78 -25.15 1.19
N ASP A 100 -5.33 -26.41 1.22
CA ASP A 100 -5.34 -27.24 2.42
C ASP A 100 -4.39 -26.68 3.51
N ALA A 101 -3.24 -26.17 3.12
CA ALA A 101 -2.31 -25.51 4.05
C ALA A 101 -2.96 -24.26 4.67
N LEU A 102 -3.63 -23.42 3.88
CA LEU A 102 -4.39 -22.28 4.40
C LEU A 102 -5.48 -22.74 5.40
N ALA A 103 -6.24 -23.77 5.06
CA ALA A 103 -7.32 -24.29 5.91
C ALA A 103 -6.81 -24.76 7.29
N LYS A 104 -5.56 -25.23 7.35
CA LYS A 104 -4.91 -25.76 8.57
C LYS A 104 -4.01 -24.75 9.26
N ALA A 105 -3.78 -23.56 8.70
CA ALA A 105 -2.86 -22.57 9.22
C ALA A 105 -3.38 -21.96 10.54
N GLU A 106 -2.73 -22.29 11.65
CA GLU A 106 -3.07 -21.76 12.98
C GLU A 106 -2.41 -20.39 13.22
N LYS A 107 -1.14 -20.23 12.77
CA LYS A 107 -0.38 -18.98 12.93
C LYS A 107 -0.91 -17.91 11.98
N ARG A 108 -1.05 -16.69 12.49
CA ARG A 108 -1.51 -15.52 11.69
C ARG A 108 -0.55 -15.22 10.54
N GLU A 109 0.74 -15.33 10.78
CA GLU A 109 1.82 -15.05 9.83
C GLU A 109 1.76 -16.03 8.65
N ALA A 110 1.53 -17.31 8.90
CA ALA A 110 1.35 -18.32 7.86
C ALA A 110 0.09 -18.04 7.00
N ARG A 111 -1.05 -17.71 7.64
CA ARG A 111 -2.27 -17.32 6.91
C ARG A 111 -2.05 -16.10 6.02
N ALA A 112 -1.34 -15.09 6.56
CA ALA A 112 -1.03 -13.88 5.81
C ALA A 112 -0.11 -14.17 4.62
N ALA A 113 0.93 -15.00 4.80
CA ALA A 113 1.87 -15.39 3.76
C ALA A 113 1.16 -16.16 2.62
N ILE A 114 0.37 -17.19 2.94
CA ILE A 114 -0.40 -17.94 1.94
C ILE A 114 -1.43 -17.04 1.25
N GLY A 115 -2.16 -16.23 2.02
CA GLY A 115 -3.12 -15.25 1.48
C GLY A 115 -2.45 -14.31 0.48
N ARG A 116 -1.28 -13.80 0.81
CA ARG A 116 -0.51 -12.89 -0.03
C ARG A 116 -0.05 -13.56 -1.33
N ALA A 117 0.33 -14.85 -1.30
CA ALA A 117 0.64 -15.61 -2.50
C ALA A 117 -0.58 -15.74 -3.43
N PHE A 118 -1.77 -15.96 -2.89
CA PHE A 118 -3.00 -15.97 -3.65
C PHE A 118 -3.37 -14.60 -4.22
N GLU A 119 -3.21 -13.53 -3.45
CA GLU A 119 -3.47 -12.15 -3.89
C GLU A 119 -2.63 -11.77 -5.11
N LEU A 120 -1.36 -12.17 -5.12
CA LEU A 120 -0.41 -11.88 -6.20
C LEU A 120 -0.50 -12.86 -7.38
N SER A 121 -1.34 -13.87 -7.30
CA SER A 121 -1.53 -14.87 -8.37
C SER A 121 -2.60 -14.43 -9.37
N HIS A 122 -2.37 -14.76 -10.65
CA HIS A 122 -3.34 -14.56 -11.74
C HIS A 122 -4.10 -15.86 -12.13
N ARG A 123 -3.98 -16.91 -11.33
CA ARG A 123 -4.57 -18.22 -11.62
C ARG A 123 -6.11 -18.16 -11.69
N GLY A 124 -6.70 -18.64 -12.79
CA GLY A 124 -8.14 -18.48 -13.09
C GLY A 124 -9.06 -19.31 -12.20
N ASP A 125 -8.64 -20.54 -11.82
CA ASP A 125 -9.42 -21.52 -11.03
C ASP A 125 -9.37 -21.29 -9.51
N LEU A 126 -8.61 -20.29 -9.04
CA LEU A 126 -8.43 -20.02 -7.61
C LEU A 126 -9.76 -19.73 -6.88
N ARG A 127 -10.70 -19.03 -7.55
CA ARG A 127 -12.01 -18.74 -6.97
C ARG A 127 -12.76 -20.01 -6.58
N GLU A 128 -12.83 -20.98 -7.48
CA GLU A 128 -13.57 -22.23 -7.25
C GLU A 128 -12.98 -23.02 -6.08
N ARG A 129 -11.66 -22.98 -5.92
CA ARG A 129 -10.96 -23.67 -4.85
C ARG A 129 -11.11 -22.98 -3.49
N LEU A 130 -11.25 -21.65 -3.45
CA LEU A 130 -11.39 -20.88 -2.20
C LEU A 130 -12.83 -20.77 -1.69
N LEU A 131 -13.85 -20.85 -2.54
CA LEU A 131 -15.25 -20.73 -2.13
C LEU A 131 -15.67 -21.72 -1.01
N PRO A 132 -15.24 -22.99 -0.97
CA PRO A 132 -15.54 -23.88 0.14
C PRO A 132 -15.00 -23.39 1.49
N LEU A 133 -13.82 -22.76 1.51
CA LEU A 133 -13.25 -22.16 2.73
C LEU A 133 -14.02 -20.92 3.19
N LEU A 134 -14.61 -20.17 2.25
CA LEU A 134 -15.48 -19.04 2.60
C LEU A 134 -16.78 -19.53 3.27
N ALA A 135 -17.30 -20.68 2.86
CA ALA A 135 -18.55 -21.23 3.39
C ALA A 135 -18.37 -21.92 4.75
N ALA A 136 -17.27 -22.64 4.96
CA ALA A 136 -17.08 -23.55 6.10
C ALA A 136 -15.82 -23.28 6.94
N GLY A 137 -14.97 -22.35 6.54
CA GLY A 137 -13.71 -22.03 7.24
C GLY A 137 -13.94 -21.26 8.55
N ALA A 138 -12.91 -21.26 9.41
CA ALA A 138 -12.86 -20.36 10.55
C ALA A 138 -12.86 -18.88 10.09
N PRO A 139 -13.34 -17.94 10.90
CA PRO A 139 -13.45 -16.52 10.51
C PRO A 139 -12.13 -15.92 10.02
N GLU A 140 -10.98 -16.34 10.56
CA GLU A 140 -9.65 -15.91 10.16
C GLU A 140 -9.31 -16.37 8.75
N ILE A 141 -9.69 -17.60 8.39
CA ILE A 141 -9.52 -18.15 7.05
C ILE A 141 -10.48 -17.46 6.07
N GLN A 142 -11.73 -17.27 6.48
CA GLN A 142 -12.70 -16.52 5.69
C GLN A 142 -12.21 -15.11 5.38
N ALA A 143 -11.56 -14.42 6.34
CA ALA A 143 -10.99 -13.09 6.12
C ALA A 143 -9.92 -13.07 5.01
N VAL A 144 -9.03 -14.06 4.97
CA VAL A 144 -8.05 -14.22 3.90
C VAL A 144 -8.76 -14.43 2.56
N VAL A 145 -9.70 -15.35 2.52
CA VAL A 145 -10.45 -15.67 1.28
C VAL A 145 -11.20 -14.44 0.77
N VAL A 146 -11.87 -13.68 1.64
CA VAL A 146 -12.58 -12.44 1.29
C VAL A 146 -11.61 -11.42 0.67
N ASN A 147 -10.42 -11.21 1.26
CA ASN A 147 -9.41 -10.32 0.70
C ASN A 147 -8.97 -10.77 -0.68
N VAL A 148 -8.56 -12.03 -0.83
CA VAL A 148 -8.10 -12.60 -2.10
C VAL A 148 -9.17 -12.45 -3.19
N LEU A 149 -10.40 -12.88 -2.92
CA LEU A 149 -11.47 -12.83 -3.91
C LEU A 149 -11.85 -11.39 -4.28
N SER A 150 -11.87 -10.47 -3.32
CA SER A 150 -12.24 -9.08 -3.59
C SER A 150 -11.18 -8.31 -4.38
N ILE A 151 -9.89 -8.58 -4.19
CA ILE A 151 -8.80 -8.04 -5.02
C ILE A 151 -9.00 -8.49 -6.47
N ARG A 152 -9.29 -9.77 -6.68
CA ARG A 152 -9.49 -10.34 -8.02
C ARG A 152 -10.69 -9.72 -8.75
N TRP A 153 -11.80 -9.44 -8.07
CA TRP A 153 -12.94 -8.76 -8.72
C TRP A 153 -12.58 -7.36 -9.16
N ALA A 154 -11.89 -6.61 -8.31
CA ALA A 154 -11.46 -5.26 -8.65
C ALA A 154 -10.57 -5.26 -9.91
N TRP A 155 -9.81 -6.33 -10.15
CA TRP A 155 -8.94 -6.45 -11.33
C TRP A 155 -9.68 -6.89 -12.59
N LEU A 156 -10.57 -7.89 -12.48
CA LEU A 156 -11.21 -8.54 -13.63
C LEU A 156 -12.47 -7.81 -14.10
N GLU A 157 -13.19 -7.16 -13.19
CA GLU A 157 -14.54 -6.66 -13.46
C GLU A 157 -14.73 -5.23 -12.92
N ARG A 158 -13.82 -4.32 -13.28
CA ARG A 158 -13.86 -2.92 -12.81
C ARG A 158 -15.27 -2.33 -12.89
N GLY A 159 -15.76 -1.81 -11.75
CA GLY A 159 -17.05 -1.13 -11.64
C GLY A 159 -18.26 -2.04 -11.62
N ARG A 160 -18.11 -3.35 -11.51
CA ARG A 160 -19.22 -4.28 -11.28
C ARG A 160 -19.44 -4.51 -9.79
N PRO A 161 -20.70 -4.77 -9.38
CA PRO A 161 -20.98 -5.17 -8.01
C PRO A 161 -20.32 -6.52 -7.69
N ALA A 162 -20.17 -6.82 -6.39
CA ALA A 162 -19.72 -8.12 -5.96
C ALA A 162 -20.59 -9.22 -6.61
N PRO A 163 -20.00 -10.39 -6.96
CA PRO A 163 -20.79 -11.49 -7.51
C PRO A 163 -21.96 -11.85 -6.60
N ALA A 164 -23.12 -12.19 -7.19
CA ALA A 164 -24.35 -12.45 -6.43
C ALA A 164 -24.23 -13.62 -5.45
N ASP A 165 -23.31 -14.54 -5.69
CA ASP A 165 -23.01 -15.70 -4.83
C ASP A 165 -21.98 -15.39 -3.72
N PHE A 166 -21.47 -14.15 -3.64
CA PHE A 166 -20.56 -13.75 -2.57
C PHE A 166 -21.35 -13.25 -1.36
N PRO A 167 -21.15 -13.84 -0.17
CA PRO A 167 -21.97 -13.57 1.01
C PRO A 167 -21.57 -12.27 1.72
N LEU A 168 -21.48 -11.13 0.98
CA LEU A 168 -20.98 -9.87 1.51
C LEU A 168 -21.75 -9.39 2.74
N GLU A 169 -23.07 -9.53 2.75
CA GLU A 169 -23.89 -9.11 3.88
C GLU A 169 -23.55 -9.89 5.15
N ALA A 170 -23.45 -11.22 5.06
CA ALA A 170 -23.09 -12.08 6.19
C ALA A 170 -21.66 -11.75 6.71
N VAL A 171 -20.73 -11.47 5.79
CA VAL A 171 -19.37 -11.02 6.15
C VAL A 171 -19.40 -9.68 6.88
N LEU A 172 -20.23 -8.73 6.46
CA LEU A 172 -20.36 -7.41 7.10
C LEU A 172 -21.14 -7.46 8.42
N GLU A 173 -21.95 -8.48 8.65
CA GLU A 173 -22.67 -8.72 9.91
C GLU A 173 -21.80 -9.37 11.00
N THR A 174 -20.65 -9.91 10.64
CA THR A 174 -19.75 -10.61 11.57
C THR A 174 -19.34 -9.74 12.76
N ARG A 175 -19.03 -10.40 13.86
CA ARG A 175 -18.38 -9.77 15.03
C ARG A 175 -16.87 -10.00 15.04
N HIS A 176 -16.37 -10.84 14.14
CA HIS A 176 -14.94 -11.14 14.07
C HIS A 176 -14.16 -9.99 13.42
N PRO A 177 -13.18 -9.37 14.09
CA PRO A 177 -12.55 -8.14 13.62
C PRO A 177 -11.87 -8.28 12.23
N GLU A 178 -11.07 -9.34 12.03
CA GLU A 178 -10.35 -9.53 10.76
C GLU A 178 -11.31 -9.75 9.59
N LEU A 179 -12.36 -10.53 9.79
CA LEU A 179 -13.37 -10.79 8.77
C LEU A 179 -14.20 -9.53 8.45
N LEU A 180 -14.54 -8.73 9.46
CA LEU A 180 -15.23 -7.45 9.25
C LEU A 180 -14.35 -6.47 8.45
N ILE A 181 -13.06 -6.37 8.76
CA ILE A 181 -12.11 -5.52 8.03
C ILE A 181 -12.03 -5.98 6.57
N ALA A 182 -11.92 -7.29 6.33
CA ALA A 182 -11.89 -7.85 4.98
C ALA A 182 -13.19 -7.54 4.21
N GLY A 183 -14.35 -7.65 4.85
CA GLY A 183 -15.65 -7.31 4.28
C GLY A 183 -15.78 -5.82 3.93
N LEU A 184 -15.33 -4.94 4.82
CA LEU A 184 -15.32 -3.49 4.55
C LEU A 184 -14.41 -3.16 3.36
N ARG A 185 -13.21 -3.73 3.30
CA ARG A 185 -12.29 -3.55 2.16
C ARG A 185 -12.88 -4.10 0.86
N ALA A 186 -13.53 -5.27 0.92
CA ALA A 186 -14.22 -5.85 -0.23
C ALA A 186 -15.33 -4.93 -0.76
N LEU A 187 -16.13 -4.34 0.15
CA LEU A 187 -17.13 -3.34 -0.22
C LEU A 187 -16.48 -2.07 -0.80
N GLY A 188 -15.33 -1.62 -0.30
CA GLY A 188 -14.59 -0.49 -0.88
C GLY A 188 -14.11 -0.75 -2.31
N ARG A 189 -13.73 -2.00 -2.62
CA ARG A 189 -13.30 -2.41 -3.97
C ARG A 189 -14.46 -2.49 -4.97
N ALA A 190 -15.66 -2.82 -4.49
CA ALA A 190 -16.90 -2.86 -5.27
C ALA A 190 -18.00 -2.07 -4.53
N PRO A 191 -17.98 -0.73 -4.57
CA PRO A 191 -18.86 0.11 -3.77
C PRO A 191 -20.35 -0.12 -4.12
N ASP A 192 -21.14 -0.48 -3.12
CA ASP A 192 -22.59 -0.60 -3.22
C ASP A 192 -23.27 0.14 -2.05
N PRO A 193 -24.04 1.21 -2.34
CA PRO A 193 -24.75 2.00 -1.33
C PRO A 193 -25.72 1.20 -0.47
N ALA A 194 -26.22 0.03 -0.91
CA ALA A 194 -27.11 -0.81 -0.14
C ALA A 194 -26.49 -1.26 1.20
N TYR A 195 -25.15 -1.32 1.27
CA TYR A 195 -24.38 -1.74 2.44
C TYR A 195 -23.89 -0.58 3.31
N ALA A 196 -24.23 0.68 2.98
CA ALA A 196 -23.78 1.88 3.72
C ALA A 196 -24.06 1.82 5.23
N ARG A 197 -25.14 1.14 5.68
CA ARG A 197 -25.45 0.95 7.09
C ARG A 197 -24.35 0.25 7.88
N PHE A 198 -23.64 -0.72 7.29
CA PHE A 198 -22.55 -1.45 7.93
C PHE A 198 -21.31 -0.56 8.08
N VAL A 199 -21.02 0.24 7.08
CA VAL A 199 -19.95 1.24 7.13
C VAL A 199 -20.25 2.27 8.23
N ALA A 200 -21.46 2.85 8.25
CA ALA A 200 -21.85 3.84 9.26
C ALA A 200 -21.67 3.32 10.69
N ARG A 201 -22.05 2.05 10.96
CA ARG A 201 -21.83 1.39 12.24
C ARG A 201 -20.33 1.27 12.59
N SER A 202 -19.50 0.91 11.59
CA SER A 202 -18.08 0.64 11.78
C SER A 202 -17.23 1.92 11.90
N LEU A 203 -17.70 3.08 11.39
CA LEU A 203 -17.07 4.38 11.58
C LEU A 203 -16.93 4.79 13.06
N ALA A 204 -17.81 4.31 13.92
CA ALA A 204 -17.78 4.58 15.36
C ALA A 204 -16.94 3.55 16.15
N SER A 205 -16.27 2.60 15.49
CA SER A 205 -15.49 1.55 16.16
C SER A 205 -14.34 2.14 16.99
N PRO A 206 -14.12 1.64 18.22
CA PRO A 206 -12.95 1.99 19.01
C PRO A 206 -11.66 1.35 18.44
N TYR A 207 -11.79 0.29 17.65
CA TYR A 207 -10.66 -0.40 17.02
C TYR A 207 -10.21 0.35 15.77
N VAL A 208 -8.98 0.84 15.79
CA VAL A 208 -8.40 1.67 14.72
C VAL A 208 -8.53 0.98 13.35
N ALA A 209 -8.15 -0.29 13.25
CA ALA A 209 -8.17 -1.02 11.97
C ALA A 209 -9.59 -1.16 11.36
N ILE A 210 -10.62 -1.40 12.19
CA ILE A 210 -12.01 -1.45 11.71
C ILE A 210 -12.47 -0.06 11.27
N ARG A 211 -12.16 0.96 12.08
CA ARG A 211 -12.54 2.35 11.81
C ARG A 211 -11.88 2.85 10.51
N ASP A 212 -10.60 2.56 10.31
CA ASP A 212 -9.87 3.00 9.13
C ASP A 212 -10.38 2.31 7.85
N ALA A 213 -10.66 1.00 7.91
CA ALA A 213 -11.32 0.30 6.81
C ALA A 213 -12.71 0.88 6.50
N ALA A 214 -13.49 1.25 7.54
CA ALA A 214 -14.78 1.91 7.37
C ALA A 214 -14.65 3.33 6.81
N ILE A 215 -13.63 4.09 7.18
CA ILE A 215 -13.34 5.41 6.63
C ILE A 215 -13.02 5.30 5.14
N GLU A 216 -12.07 4.45 4.75
CA GLU A 216 -11.72 4.25 3.33
C GLU A 216 -12.96 3.85 2.51
N THR A 217 -13.70 2.86 2.97
CA THR A 217 -14.92 2.39 2.30
C THR A 217 -16.00 3.48 2.24
N GLY A 218 -16.17 4.23 3.33
CA GLY A 218 -17.10 5.36 3.39
C GLY A 218 -16.74 6.48 2.40
N MET A 219 -15.45 6.76 2.22
CA MET A 219 -14.97 7.70 1.20
C MET A 219 -15.33 7.22 -0.21
N LEU A 220 -15.12 5.94 -0.51
CA LEU A 220 -15.42 5.34 -1.81
C LEU A 220 -16.93 5.26 -2.08
N LEU A 221 -17.76 5.18 -1.04
CA LEU A 221 -19.23 5.27 -1.13
C LEU A 221 -19.76 6.72 -1.15
N GLY A 222 -18.90 7.73 -1.07
CA GLY A 222 -19.30 9.14 -1.03
C GLY A 222 -20.00 9.54 0.29
N MET A 223 -19.73 8.84 1.41
CA MET A 223 -20.38 9.08 2.69
C MET A 223 -19.78 10.31 3.40
N ARG A 224 -20.55 11.39 3.53
CA ARG A 224 -20.13 12.60 4.27
C ARG A 224 -19.75 12.33 5.74
N ASP A 225 -20.32 11.29 6.35
CA ASP A 225 -20.03 10.93 7.74
C ASP A 225 -18.58 10.41 7.91
N ALA A 226 -17.98 9.81 6.88
CA ALA A 226 -16.57 9.44 6.90
C ALA A 226 -15.66 10.67 7.04
N TRP A 227 -15.95 11.77 6.32
CA TRP A 227 -15.24 13.05 6.46
C TRP A 227 -15.40 13.65 7.85
N LYS A 228 -16.63 13.68 8.37
CA LYS A 228 -16.90 14.20 9.71
C LYS A 228 -16.16 13.42 10.81
N ILE A 229 -16.02 12.10 10.65
CA ILE A 229 -15.23 11.28 11.59
C ILE A 229 -13.76 11.65 11.49
N CYS A 230 -13.17 11.82 10.29
CA CYS A 230 -11.79 12.27 10.16
C CYS A 230 -11.56 13.60 10.87
N SER A 231 -12.39 14.62 10.61
CA SER A 231 -12.28 15.94 11.28
C SER A 231 -12.41 15.82 12.80
N LYS A 232 -13.32 14.99 13.32
CA LYS A 232 -13.48 14.77 14.78
C LYS A 232 -12.26 14.09 15.40
N LEU A 233 -11.68 13.08 14.72
CA LEU A 233 -10.52 12.35 15.22
C LEU A 233 -9.29 13.26 15.28
N VAL A 234 -9.04 14.04 14.23
CA VAL A 234 -7.95 15.01 14.18
C VAL A 234 -8.14 16.10 15.23
N ALA A 235 -9.36 16.67 15.37
CA ALA A 235 -9.64 17.69 16.38
C ALA A 235 -9.42 17.23 17.83
N ARG A 236 -9.59 15.94 18.11
CA ARG A 236 -9.42 15.36 19.46
C ARG A 236 -8.03 14.80 19.74
N ASN A 237 -7.08 14.92 18.81
CA ASN A 237 -5.76 14.28 18.88
C ASN A 237 -5.87 12.77 19.16
N ALA A 238 -6.82 12.11 18.51
CA ALA A 238 -7.06 10.68 18.73
C ALA A 238 -5.88 9.84 18.22
N MET A 239 -5.66 8.69 18.81
CA MET A 239 -4.66 7.74 18.30
C MET A 239 -5.09 7.15 16.95
N GLY A 240 -4.09 6.78 16.12
CA GLY A 240 -4.33 6.19 14.80
C GLY A 240 -4.97 7.19 13.84
N THR A 241 -4.41 8.39 13.73
CA THR A 241 -4.96 9.48 12.90
C THR A 241 -4.19 9.69 11.58
N ARG A 242 -3.21 8.85 11.25
CA ARG A 242 -2.45 8.98 10.00
C ARG A 242 -3.34 9.00 8.76
N LEU A 243 -4.27 8.04 8.63
CA LEU A 243 -5.25 8.01 7.54
C LEU A 243 -6.19 9.22 7.56
N PRO A 244 -6.87 9.57 8.67
CA PRO A 244 -7.65 10.81 8.78
C PRO A 244 -6.91 12.07 8.39
N LEU A 245 -5.66 12.25 8.84
CA LEU A 245 -4.82 13.41 8.47
C LEU A 245 -4.57 13.47 6.97
N ALA A 246 -4.18 12.33 6.37
CA ALA A 246 -3.93 12.25 4.93
C ALA A 246 -5.18 12.59 4.11
N LEU A 247 -6.35 12.05 4.49
CA LEU A 247 -7.62 12.32 3.80
C LEU A 247 -8.03 13.78 3.91
N LEU A 248 -7.92 14.40 5.10
CA LEU A 248 -8.26 15.81 5.27
C LEU A 248 -7.29 16.72 4.51
N ALA A 249 -6.00 16.41 4.46
CA ALA A 249 -5.04 17.15 3.65
C ALA A 249 -5.32 16.99 2.15
N LEU A 250 -5.71 15.78 1.71
CA LEU A 250 -5.93 15.43 0.31
C LEU A 250 -7.23 16.02 -0.24
N GLY A 251 -8.30 16.08 0.54
CA GLY A 251 -9.63 16.41 0.01
C GLY A 251 -10.61 17.05 0.98
N GLY A 252 -10.16 17.46 2.18
CA GLY A 252 -10.98 18.18 3.16
C GLY A 252 -11.28 19.61 2.78
N GLU A 253 -12.07 20.29 3.58
CA GLU A 253 -12.33 21.73 3.44
C GLU A 253 -11.09 22.55 3.86
N PRO A 254 -10.98 23.84 3.50
CA PRO A 254 -9.86 24.69 3.95
C PRO A 254 -9.68 24.74 5.46
N VAL A 255 -10.77 24.61 6.23
CA VAL A 255 -10.72 24.52 7.69
C VAL A 255 -10.07 23.20 8.16
N ASP A 256 -10.27 22.11 7.43
CA ASP A 256 -9.65 20.82 7.74
C ASP A 256 -8.15 20.87 7.46
N LEU A 257 -7.71 21.49 6.36
CA LEU A 257 -6.30 21.68 6.06
C LEU A 257 -5.60 22.48 7.19
N LYS A 258 -6.22 23.56 7.65
CA LYS A 258 -5.71 24.33 8.80
C LYS A 258 -5.64 23.49 10.07
N ALA A 259 -6.62 22.62 10.30
CA ALA A 259 -6.58 21.68 11.41
C ALA A 259 -5.41 20.69 11.29
N VAL A 260 -5.09 20.19 10.09
CA VAL A 260 -3.90 19.36 9.86
C VAL A 260 -2.61 20.12 10.10
N ILE A 261 -2.48 21.35 9.59
CA ILE A 261 -1.31 22.22 9.83
C ILE A 261 -1.10 22.46 11.33
N HIS A 262 -2.18 22.71 12.08
CA HIS A 262 -2.09 22.92 13.53
C HIS A 262 -1.60 21.67 14.29
N ARG A 263 -1.69 20.46 13.70
CA ARG A 263 -1.15 19.22 14.30
C ARG A 263 0.39 19.14 14.23
N LEU A 264 1.02 19.99 13.48
CA LEU A 264 2.50 20.16 13.53
C LEU A 264 2.99 20.65 14.91
N GLU A 265 2.14 21.29 15.69
CA GLU A 265 2.44 21.73 17.06
C GLU A 265 2.33 20.57 18.10
N VAL A 266 1.71 19.45 17.74
CA VAL A 266 1.49 18.29 18.62
C VAL A 266 2.54 17.22 18.33
N ASP A 267 3.48 17.00 19.23
CA ASP A 267 4.64 16.11 19.04
C ASP A 267 4.25 14.72 18.54
N SER A 268 3.25 14.10 19.17
CA SER A 268 2.78 12.75 18.81
C SER A 268 2.09 12.66 17.45
N MET A 269 1.71 13.78 16.84
CA MET A 269 1.01 13.84 15.55
C MET A 269 1.87 14.49 14.46
N ARG A 270 2.94 15.16 14.82
CA ARG A 270 3.75 16.00 13.92
C ARG A 270 4.28 15.24 12.71
N ARG A 271 4.83 14.03 12.90
CA ARG A 271 5.33 13.18 11.82
C ARG A 271 4.22 12.82 10.82
N ASP A 272 3.09 12.34 11.32
CA ASP A 272 1.95 11.98 10.47
C ASP A 272 1.33 13.20 9.78
N ALA A 273 1.31 14.36 10.46
CA ALA A 273 0.84 15.62 9.87
C ALA A 273 1.77 16.11 8.75
N LEU A 274 3.10 16.07 8.93
CA LEU A 274 4.07 16.41 7.88
C LEU A 274 3.88 15.52 6.64
N TRP A 275 3.79 14.20 6.84
CA TRP A 275 3.54 13.27 5.73
C TRP A 275 2.21 13.55 5.03
N ALA A 276 1.15 13.81 5.78
CA ALA A 276 -0.18 14.09 5.26
C ALA A 276 -0.20 15.39 4.44
N LEU A 277 0.46 16.45 4.91
CA LEU A 277 0.51 17.75 4.22
C LEU A 277 1.10 17.66 2.81
N GLY A 278 1.97 16.71 2.53
CA GLY A 278 2.45 16.43 1.18
C GLY A 278 1.35 16.13 0.17
N PHE A 279 0.20 15.62 0.59
CA PHE A 279 -0.96 15.37 -0.29
C PHE A 279 -1.84 16.60 -0.52
N SER A 280 -1.70 17.64 0.28
CA SER A 280 -2.56 18.81 0.19
C SER A 280 -2.40 19.59 -1.12
N GLY A 281 -1.16 19.63 -1.64
CA GLY A 281 -0.81 20.42 -2.81
C GLY A 281 -0.98 21.93 -2.62
N SER A 282 -1.15 22.41 -1.39
CA SER A 282 -1.42 23.80 -1.04
C SER A 282 -0.14 24.58 -0.76
N ALA A 283 -0.07 25.85 -1.21
CA ALA A 283 1.00 26.77 -0.86
C ALA A 283 1.07 27.05 0.67
N GLU A 284 -0.07 27.06 1.37
CA GLU A 284 -0.15 27.21 2.82
C GLU A 284 0.50 26.02 3.53
N ALA A 285 0.25 24.79 3.05
CA ALA A 285 0.91 23.59 3.59
C ALA A 285 2.40 23.57 3.30
N ALA A 286 2.84 23.96 2.09
CA ALA A 286 4.26 24.06 1.76
C ALA A 286 5.00 25.05 2.69
N GLU A 287 4.40 26.21 2.98
CA GLU A 287 4.94 27.18 3.95
C GLU A 287 5.11 26.58 5.34
N ALA A 288 4.10 25.84 5.82
CA ALA A 288 4.16 25.18 7.12
C ALA A 288 5.24 24.09 7.17
N VAL A 289 5.35 23.28 6.11
CA VAL A 289 6.33 22.19 6.00
C VAL A 289 7.76 22.71 5.92
N VAL A 290 8.01 23.82 5.21
CA VAL A 290 9.34 24.47 5.13
C VAL A 290 9.88 24.80 6.51
N GLY A 291 9.04 25.11 7.48
CA GLY A 291 9.43 25.36 8.87
C GLY A 291 10.18 24.19 9.54
N PHE A 292 10.02 22.97 9.02
CA PHE A 292 10.61 21.75 9.59
C PHE A 292 11.80 21.19 8.81
N VAL A 293 12.21 21.79 7.69
CA VAL A 293 13.34 21.29 6.89
C VAL A 293 14.70 21.37 7.62
N ALA A 294 14.79 22.18 8.68
CA ALA A 294 15.97 22.28 9.52
C ALA A 294 15.93 21.32 10.74
N ASP A 295 14.83 20.63 10.97
CA ASP A 295 14.67 19.69 12.09
C ASP A 295 15.53 18.45 11.84
N GLU A 296 16.31 18.03 12.85
CA GLU A 296 17.24 16.91 12.74
C GLU A 296 16.50 15.58 12.48
N ALA A 297 15.38 15.35 13.16
CA ALA A 297 14.61 14.12 13.09
C ALA A 297 13.59 14.11 11.92
N LEU A 298 13.02 15.26 11.58
CA LEU A 298 11.90 15.39 10.66
C LEU A 298 12.25 16.07 9.33
N GLY A 299 13.46 16.63 9.21
CA GLY A 299 13.86 17.41 8.04
C GLY A 299 13.80 16.63 6.74
N ARG A 300 14.15 15.35 6.75
CA ARG A 300 14.05 14.44 5.57
C ARG A 300 12.60 14.28 5.13
N LEU A 301 11.69 14.01 6.06
CA LEU A 301 10.25 13.91 5.82
C LEU A 301 9.66 15.25 5.35
N ALA A 302 10.06 16.36 5.97
CA ALA A 302 9.64 17.69 5.55
C ALA A 302 10.12 18.00 4.12
N GLY A 303 11.38 17.68 3.81
CA GLY A 303 11.94 17.84 2.46
C GLY A 303 11.17 17.04 1.40
N GLU A 304 10.81 15.80 1.70
CA GLU A 304 10.03 14.93 0.81
C GLU A 304 8.58 15.42 0.65
N SER A 305 7.93 15.85 1.74
CA SER A 305 6.58 16.40 1.67
C SER A 305 6.54 17.71 0.90
N LEU A 306 7.56 18.57 1.05
CA LEU A 306 7.73 19.77 0.24
C LEU A 306 7.92 19.41 -1.23
N ALA A 307 8.77 18.42 -1.54
CA ALA A 307 9.00 17.92 -2.90
C ALA A 307 7.70 17.43 -3.55
N THR A 308 6.86 16.73 -2.80
CA THR A 308 5.56 16.24 -3.26
C THR A 308 4.60 17.38 -3.66
N ILE A 309 4.61 18.48 -2.92
CA ILE A 309 3.79 19.67 -3.28
C ILE A 309 4.43 20.42 -4.45
N THR A 310 5.73 20.72 -4.34
CA THR A 310 6.37 21.78 -5.13
C THR A 310 7.22 21.29 -6.30
N GLY A 311 7.53 19.97 -6.34
CA GLY A 311 8.46 19.41 -7.31
C GLY A 311 9.92 19.72 -7.03
N LEU A 312 10.28 20.36 -5.89
CA LEU A 312 11.67 20.60 -5.52
C LEU A 312 12.37 19.28 -5.21
N ARG A 313 13.36 18.92 -6.01
CA ARG A 313 14.18 17.73 -5.73
C ARG A 313 15.28 18.09 -4.72
N VAL A 314 15.33 17.35 -3.61
CA VAL A 314 16.35 17.51 -2.55
C VAL A 314 17.65 16.84 -3.03
N VAL A 315 18.30 17.44 -4.01
CA VAL A 315 19.58 16.99 -4.59
C VAL A 315 20.55 18.17 -4.82
N GLY A 316 21.83 17.89 -4.95
CA GLY A 316 22.86 18.92 -5.18
C GLY A 316 22.86 19.99 -4.10
N ARG A 317 22.72 21.28 -4.46
CA ARG A 317 22.73 22.38 -3.48
C ARG A 317 21.60 22.34 -2.45
N PHE A 318 20.53 21.60 -2.72
CA PHE A 318 19.38 21.47 -1.81
C PHE A 318 19.51 20.31 -0.82
N ALA A 319 20.49 19.42 -1.02
CA ALA A 319 20.85 18.37 -0.07
C ALA A 319 22.06 18.80 0.78
N GLN A 320 22.16 18.26 1.99
CA GLN A 320 23.38 18.38 2.79
C GLN A 320 24.49 17.51 2.19
N ILE A 321 25.73 18.01 2.23
CA ILE A 321 26.89 17.28 1.74
C ILE A 321 27.10 16.03 2.62
N GLY A 322 27.27 14.85 1.99
CA GLY A 322 27.47 13.57 2.70
C GLY A 322 26.19 12.89 3.19
N SER A 323 24.99 13.46 2.93
CA SER A 323 23.73 12.86 3.38
C SER A 323 23.22 11.74 2.47
N THR A 324 23.85 11.49 1.32
CA THR A 324 23.46 10.49 0.33
C THR A 324 24.24 9.17 0.44
N ASP A 325 25.25 9.08 1.33
CA ASP A 325 26.12 7.90 1.44
C ASP A 325 25.50 6.69 2.17
N ASN A 326 24.24 6.78 2.60
CA ASN A 326 23.50 5.67 3.23
C ASN A 326 22.58 4.94 2.24
N ALA A 327 22.92 4.91 0.98
CA ALA A 327 22.17 4.20 -0.05
C ALA A 327 22.78 2.81 -0.28
N ALA A 328 22.60 1.90 0.58
CA ALA A 328 22.43 0.44 0.49
C ALA A 328 22.51 -0.10 1.91
N PRO A 329 21.74 -1.08 2.31
CA PRO A 329 22.11 -1.87 3.47
C PRO A 329 23.46 -2.51 3.13
N THR A 330 24.55 -1.99 3.71
CA THR A 330 25.77 -2.77 3.85
C THR A 330 25.36 -4.03 4.57
N ASP A 331 25.82 -5.17 4.07
CA ASP A 331 25.78 -6.45 4.77
C ASP A 331 26.13 -6.17 6.24
N ALA A 332 25.11 -6.06 7.08
CA ALA A 332 25.32 -5.89 8.51
C ALA A 332 25.94 -7.19 8.98
N ASP A 333 27.02 -7.09 9.73
CA ASP A 333 27.68 -8.22 10.38
C ASP A 333 26.62 -9.11 11.03
N GLU A 334 26.62 -10.39 10.63
CA GLU A 334 25.62 -11.41 11.02
C GLU A 334 25.61 -11.75 12.52
N ASP A 335 26.35 -11.02 13.36
CA ASP A 335 26.60 -11.38 14.76
C ASP A 335 25.78 -10.58 15.79
N ASP A 336 24.84 -9.69 15.39
CA ASP A 336 24.01 -8.95 16.36
C ASP A 336 22.58 -9.54 16.44
N GLU A 337 22.38 -10.48 17.38
CA GLU A 337 21.12 -11.20 17.64
C GLU A 337 19.97 -10.34 18.20
N GLY A 338 20.03 -9.01 18.12
CA GLY A 338 18.95 -8.12 18.54
C GLY A 338 17.98 -7.79 17.39
N PRO A 339 16.67 -7.57 17.66
CA PRO A 339 15.78 -7.02 16.65
C PRO A 339 16.33 -5.65 16.22
N LEU A 340 16.71 -5.53 14.94
CA LEU A 340 17.13 -4.25 14.38
C LEU A 340 16.06 -3.19 14.66
N PRO A 341 16.43 -1.99 15.09
CA PRO A 341 15.47 -0.91 15.29
C PRO A 341 14.71 -0.67 13.98
N ALA A 342 13.40 -0.46 14.07
CA ALA A 342 12.59 -0.17 12.90
C ALA A 342 13.10 1.13 12.26
N ILE A 343 13.69 1.01 11.08
CA ILE A 343 14.17 2.17 10.30
C ILE A 343 12.93 2.87 9.72
N GLU A 344 12.82 4.16 10.00
CA GLU A 344 11.72 4.95 9.44
C GLU A 344 11.91 5.11 7.93
N PRO A 345 10.83 5.03 7.11
CA PRO A 345 10.95 5.05 5.65
C PRO A 345 11.71 6.24 5.07
N GLU A 346 11.68 7.40 5.76
CA GLU A 346 12.38 8.61 5.35
C GLU A 346 13.87 8.66 5.71
N GLU A 347 14.40 7.75 6.50
CA GLU A 347 15.82 7.75 6.87
C GLU A 347 16.74 7.56 5.67
N HIS A 348 16.25 6.91 4.63
CA HIS A 348 16.96 6.72 3.35
C HIS A 348 16.89 7.94 2.42
N LEU A 349 16.14 8.98 2.78
CA LEU A 349 16.06 10.21 2.00
C LEU A 349 17.25 11.14 2.27
N PRO A 350 17.66 11.97 1.30
CA PRO A 350 18.70 12.97 1.53
C PRO A 350 18.21 14.01 2.54
N ALA A 351 19.09 14.38 3.47
CA ALA A 351 18.80 15.48 4.39
C ALA A 351 18.80 16.81 3.62
N PRO A 352 17.77 17.67 3.77
CA PRO A 352 17.72 18.93 3.04
C PRO A 352 18.71 19.96 3.60
N ASN A 353 19.29 20.78 2.70
CA ASN A 353 19.98 22.00 3.06
C ASN A 353 18.93 23.08 3.36
N ALA A 354 18.61 23.27 4.64
CA ALA A 354 17.54 24.15 5.08
C ALA A 354 17.67 25.58 4.57
N ALA A 355 18.91 26.15 4.55
CA ALA A 355 19.15 27.49 4.06
C ALA A 355 18.84 27.62 2.57
N ALA A 356 19.31 26.66 1.76
CA ALA A 356 19.07 26.65 0.30
C ALA A 356 17.59 26.42 -0.04
N VAL A 357 16.93 25.48 0.67
CA VAL A 357 15.49 25.19 0.50
C VAL A 357 14.65 26.40 0.89
N GLY A 358 14.90 27.02 2.05
CA GLY A 358 14.17 28.19 2.51
C GLY A 358 14.35 29.41 1.59
N ALA A 359 15.57 29.64 1.08
CA ALA A 359 15.83 30.70 0.12
C ALA A 359 15.10 30.46 -1.20
N TRP A 360 15.12 29.22 -1.70
CA TRP A 360 14.38 28.85 -2.90
C TRP A 360 12.86 29.02 -2.72
N TRP A 361 12.31 28.56 -1.60
CA TRP A 361 10.87 28.68 -1.35
C TRP A 361 10.38 30.14 -1.34
N LYS A 362 11.14 31.05 -0.72
CA LYS A 362 10.82 32.47 -0.74
C LYS A 362 10.71 33.05 -2.15
N GLN A 363 11.52 32.55 -3.09
CA GLN A 363 11.50 32.97 -4.49
C GLN A 363 10.40 32.26 -5.29
N ALA A 364 10.15 30.97 -5.02
CA ALA A 364 9.20 30.15 -5.77
C ALA A 364 7.75 30.36 -5.33
N LYS A 365 7.50 30.66 -4.05
CA LYS A 365 6.16 30.81 -3.46
C LYS A 365 5.17 31.66 -4.25
N PRO A 366 5.54 32.83 -4.84
CA PRO A 366 4.60 33.64 -5.63
C PRO A 366 4.08 32.93 -6.88
N GLY A 367 4.72 31.84 -7.34
CA GLY A 367 4.26 31.03 -8.47
C GLY A 367 3.22 29.98 -8.09
N PHE A 368 2.93 29.80 -6.80
CA PHE A 368 1.93 28.85 -6.31
C PHE A 368 0.67 29.61 -5.91
N ASP A 369 -0.31 29.59 -6.81
CA ASP A 369 -1.63 30.19 -6.56
C ASP A 369 -2.28 29.51 -5.34
N PRO A 370 -2.72 30.28 -4.31
CA PRO A 370 -3.30 29.72 -3.09
C PRO A 370 -4.62 28.98 -3.32
N ASP A 371 -5.31 29.26 -4.42
CA ASP A 371 -6.58 28.66 -4.77
C ASP A 371 -6.43 27.40 -5.67
N ILE A 372 -5.20 27.07 -6.06
CA ILE A 372 -4.87 25.92 -6.90
C ILE A 372 -4.14 24.87 -6.09
N ARG A 373 -4.48 23.61 -6.31
CA ARG A 373 -3.79 22.46 -5.76
C ARG A 373 -2.71 21.95 -6.72
N PHE A 374 -1.53 21.68 -6.20
CA PHE A 374 -0.36 21.22 -6.95
C PHE A 374 0.06 19.80 -6.53
N ALA A 375 0.63 19.06 -7.47
CA ALA A 375 1.41 17.87 -7.19
C ALA A 375 2.71 17.97 -8.00
N TYR A 376 3.83 17.79 -7.33
CA TYR A 376 5.18 17.93 -7.93
C TYR A 376 5.36 19.23 -8.72
N GLY A 377 4.82 20.35 -8.21
CA GLY A 377 4.95 21.69 -8.82
C GLY A 377 4.02 21.97 -9.99
N THR A 378 3.15 21.04 -10.33
CA THR A 378 2.20 21.16 -11.45
C THR A 378 0.77 21.19 -10.90
N PRO A 379 -0.11 22.10 -11.41
CA PRO A 379 -1.53 22.07 -11.07
C PRO A 379 -2.13 20.68 -11.30
N ILE A 380 -2.91 20.20 -10.32
CA ILE A 380 -3.36 18.80 -10.32
C ILE A 380 -4.40 18.56 -11.42
N THR A 381 -4.15 17.52 -12.22
CA THR A 381 -5.05 17.00 -13.27
C THR A 381 -5.05 15.47 -13.22
N THR A 382 -5.84 14.83 -14.08
CA THR A 382 -5.81 13.37 -14.25
C THR A 382 -4.40 12.88 -14.58
N GLU A 383 -3.73 13.54 -15.54
CA GLU A 383 -2.40 13.16 -16.02
C GLU A 383 -1.35 13.40 -14.94
N VAL A 384 -1.48 14.47 -14.15
CA VAL A 384 -0.56 14.76 -13.03
C VAL A 384 -0.71 13.72 -11.93
N LEU A 385 -1.94 13.29 -11.60
CA LEU A 385 -2.14 12.18 -10.65
C LEU A 385 -1.57 10.85 -11.16
N GLN A 386 -1.79 10.54 -12.44
CA GLN A 386 -1.19 9.35 -13.06
C GLN A 386 0.34 9.39 -12.97
N HIS A 387 0.93 10.53 -13.29
CA HIS A 387 2.38 10.72 -13.17
C HIS A 387 2.86 10.61 -11.71
N ALA A 388 2.13 11.20 -10.77
CA ALA A 388 2.46 11.12 -9.34
C ALA A 388 2.48 9.67 -8.82
N ILE A 389 1.57 8.82 -9.33
CA ILE A 389 1.53 7.41 -8.98
C ILE A 389 2.67 6.63 -9.67
N ALA A 390 2.91 6.90 -10.95
CA ALA A 390 3.88 6.15 -11.75
C ALA A 390 5.34 6.48 -11.39
N ALA A 391 5.65 7.75 -11.15
CA ALA A 391 7.00 8.27 -10.95
C ALA A 391 7.28 8.80 -9.54
N GLY A 392 6.27 8.88 -8.69
CA GLY A 392 6.42 9.30 -7.30
C GLY A 392 6.86 8.17 -6.38
N PRO A 393 7.23 8.50 -5.12
CA PRO A 393 7.59 7.52 -4.10
C PRO A 393 6.48 6.50 -3.83
N THR A 394 6.87 5.22 -3.70
CA THR A 394 5.91 4.12 -3.56
C THR A 394 5.03 4.25 -2.30
N TRP A 395 5.53 4.81 -1.19
CA TRP A 395 4.79 4.98 0.06
C TRP A 395 3.62 5.97 -0.02
N ARG A 396 3.58 6.84 -1.06
CA ARG A 396 2.47 7.79 -1.27
C ARG A 396 1.37 7.24 -2.17
N ARG A 397 1.67 6.20 -2.89
CA ARG A 397 0.85 5.67 -3.98
C ARG A 397 -0.56 5.28 -3.55
N ARG A 398 -0.69 4.62 -2.39
CA ARG A 398 -2.01 4.19 -1.88
C ARG A 398 -2.98 5.37 -1.70
N ALA A 399 -2.51 6.51 -1.19
CA ALA A 399 -3.35 7.70 -1.03
C ALA A 399 -3.73 8.32 -2.38
N TRP A 400 -2.81 8.32 -3.34
CA TRP A 400 -3.12 8.79 -4.70
C TRP A 400 -4.12 7.88 -5.41
N PHE A 401 -4.02 6.56 -5.27
CA PHE A 401 -5.01 5.62 -5.80
C PHE A 401 -6.38 5.83 -5.17
N LEU A 402 -6.44 6.08 -3.88
CA LEU A 402 -7.70 6.40 -3.19
C LEU A 402 -8.31 7.70 -3.72
N GLU A 403 -7.50 8.72 -3.98
CA GLU A 403 -7.96 9.96 -4.61
C GLU A 403 -8.54 9.71 -6.01
N VAL A 404 -7.84 8.94 -6.84
CA VAL A 404 -8.32 8.54 -8.17
C VAL A 404 -9.68 7.87 -8.07
N ALA A 405 -9.85 6.93 -7.15
CA ALA A 405 -11.11 6.22 -6.95
C ALA A 405 -12.25 7.15 -6.49
N MET A 406 -11.98 8.03 -5.53
CA MET A 406 -12.96 9.02 -5.05
C MET A 406 -13.39 10.01 -6.13
N ARG A 407 -12.51 10.35 -7.09
CA ARG A 407 -12.83 11.22 -8.22
C ARG A 407 -13.54 10.51 -9.38
N GLY A 408 -13.82 9.21 -9.25
CA GLY A 408 -14.50 8.43 -10.28
C GLY A 408 -13.56 7.82 -11.33
N GLY A 409 -12.24 7.89 -11.13
CA GLY A 409 -11.24 7.24 -11.99
C GLY A 409 -11.20 5.71 -11.91
N GLY A 410 -12.02 5.13 -11.05
CA GLY A 410 -12.09 3.70 -10.79
C GLY A 410 -11.14 3.27 -9.67
N TYR A 411 -11.47 2.13 -9.04
CA TYR A 411 -10.60 1.55 -8.02
C TYR A 411 -9.36 0.93 -8.67
N VAL A 412 -8.19 1.22 -8.11
CA VAL A 412 -6.92 0.60 -8.46
C VAL A 412 -6.34 -0.02 -7.20
N ASP A 413 -5.96 -1.28 -7.28
CA ASP A 413 -5.36 -1.97 -6.15
C ASP A 413 -3.88 -1.60 -6.01
N ALA A 414 -3.54 -1.01 -4.89
CA ALA A 414 -2.17 -0.63 -4.54
C ALA A 414 -1.32 -1.81 -4.02
N GLU A 415 -1.92 -2.98 -3.85
CA GLU A 415 -1.28 -4.14 -3.23
C GLU A 415 -0.68 -5.13 -4.26
N GLY A 416 -0.96 -4.97 -5.56
CA GLY A 416 -0.47 -5.86 -6.62
C GLY A 416 1.01 -5.65 -6.96
N TRP A 417 1.54 -6.45 -7.89
CA TRP A 417 2.88 -6.30 -8.45
C TRP A 417 3.13 -4.89 -8.97
N ALA A 418 4.35 -4.35 -8.78
CA ALA A 418 4.71 -3.01 -9.26
C ALA A 418 4.51 -2.87 -10.78
N ARG A 419 4.91 -3.87 -11.57
CA ARG A 419 4.70 -3.90 -13.02
C ARG A 419 3.22 -3.86 -13.40
N HIS A 420 2.37 -4.56 -12.67
CA HIS A 420 0.93 -4.53 -12.91
C HIS A 420 0.34 -3.15 -12.60
N GLN A 421 0.73 -2.54 -11.48
CA GLN A 421 0.28 -1.20 -11.11
C GLN A 421 0.72 -0.17 -12.14
N LYS A 422 1.99 -0.23 -12.61
CA LYS A 422 2.49 0.63 -13.67
C LYS A 422 1.70 0.47 -14.96
N GLU A 423 1.41 -0.77 -15.37
CA GLU A 423 0.57 -1.03 -16.54
C GLU A 423 -0.81 -0.40 -16.42
N VAL A 424 -1.45 -0.54 -15.25
CA VAL A 424 -2.78 0.03 -14.99
C VAL A 424 -2.77 1.56 -15.06
N VAL A 425 -1.79 2.22 -14.43
CA VAL A 425 -1.69 3.70 -14.47
C VAL A 425 -1.23 4.24 -15.82
N SER A 426 -0.57 3.44 -16.65
CA SER A 426 -0.17 3.83 -18.01
C SER A 426 -1.36 3.84 -18.99
N ARG A 427 -2.47 3.21 -18.64
CA ARG A 427 -3.71 3.25 -19.43
C ARG A 427 -4.49 4.54 -19.12
N PRO A 428 -5.23 5.09 -20.09
CA PRO A 428 -6.11 6.23 -19.82
C PRO A 428 -7.08 5.86 -18.68
N LEU A 429 -7.03 6.64 -17.60
CA LEU A 429 -8.04 6.54 -16.54
C LEU A 429 -9.36 7.12 -17.04
N SER A 430 -10.47 6.68 -16.46
CA SER A 430 -11.76 7.31 -16.71
C SER A 430 -11.67 8.81 -16.38
N PRO A 431 -12.38 9.69 -17.14
CA PRO A 431 -12.36 11.11 -16.86
C PRO A 431 -12.74 11.39 -15.40
N MET A 432 -11.79 11.96 -14.66
CA MET A 432 -11.98 12.32 -13.26
C MET A 432 -12.62 13.71 -13.15
N ARG A 433 -13.36 13.93 -12.05
CA ARG A 433 -13.94 15.22 -11.75
C ARG A 433 -12.89 16.10 -11.06
N PHE A 434 -12.35 17.05 -11.80
CA PHE A 434 -11.56 18.16 -11.24
C PHE A 434 -12.38 19.44 -11.38
N ASP A 435 -12.65 20.09 -10.25
CA ASP A 435 -13.10 21.45 -10.23
C ASP A 435 -11.87 22.36 -10.22
N SER A 436 -11.91 23.48 -10.94
CA SER A 436 -10.81 24.44 -11.05
C SER A 436 -10.51 25.20 -9.76
N SER A 437 -11.43 25.22 -8.82
CA SER A 437 -11.22 25.68 -7.45
C SER A 437 -10.68 24.54 -6.58
N LEU A 438 -10.00 24.84 -5.47
CA LEU A 438 -9.54 23.84 -4.49
C LEU A 438 -10.64 22.80 -4.28
N PRO A 439 -10.52 21.58 -4.88
CA PRO A 439 -11.64 20.67 -4.86
C PRO A 439 -11.70 20.01 -3.50
N THR A 440 -12.67 20.35 -2.76
CA THR A 440 -13.04 19.64 -1.55
C THR A 440 -13.73 18.35 -1.98
N LEU A 441 -13.00 17.23 -1.98
CA LEU A 441 -13.57 15.90 -2.27
C LEU A 441 -14.75 15.57 -1.36
N CYS A 442 -14.80 16.17 -0.17
CA CYS A 442 -15.91 16.05 0.75
C CYS A 442 -17.25 16.64 0.23
N LYS A 443 -17.23 17.37 -0.88
CA LYS A 443 -18.42 17.95 -1.52
C LYS A 443 -18.86 17.19 -2.78
N LEU A 444 -18.02 16.32 -3.30
CA LEU A 444 -18.35 15.47 -4.43
C LEU A 444 -19.29 14.34 -3.99
#